data_e60a7d2b6d76c70a8a42032715a611b4
#
_entry.id   e60a7d2b6d76c70a8a42032715a611b4
#
_cell.length_a   1.000
_cell.length_b   1.000
_cell.length_c   1.000
_cell.angle_alpha   90.00
_cell.angle_beta   90.00
_cell.angle_gamma   90.00
#
_symmetry.space_group_name_H-M   'P 1'
#
loop_
_entity.id
_entity.type
_entity.pdbx_description
1 polymer ?
#
loop_
_entity_poly.entity_id
_entity_poly.type
_entity_poly.pdbx_seq_one_letter_code
_entity_poly.pdbx_strand_id
1 'polypeptide(L)'
;MQREIKFRVWHKPEKKMHFYLKVKFGKSTNITLEGKFKDVDQITTKTVPNDDLEIMQFTGLLDKNGKEIYEGDVTRCGQEEKIGVVEWHKEFAMFTNCAVADPNKCEVIGNIYENPELIKD
;
A
#
# COMPACT_ATOMS: atom_id res chain seq x y z
N MET A 1 10.10 -4.80 19.86
CA MET A 1 8.83 -4.94 19.16
C MET A 1 9.09 -5.18 17.68
N GLN A 2 8.56 -6.24 17.14
CA GLN A 2 8.77 -6.56 15.72
C GLN A 2 7.73 -5.84 14.88
N ARG A 3 8.21 -5.15 13.85
CA ARG A 3 7.32 -4.50 12.88
C ARG A 3 7.01 -5.48 11.77
N GLU A 4 5.73 -5.65 11.47
CA GLU A 4 5.29 -6.51 10.38
C GLU A 4 5.65 -5.85 9.05
N ILE A 5 6.33 -6.60 8.20
CA ILE A 5 6.70 -6.14 6.86
C ILE A 5 5.87 -6.90 5.85
N LYS A 6 5.07 -6.18 5.07
CA LYS A 6 4.28 -6.79 4.02
C LYS A 6 3.99 -5.79 2.92
N PHE A 7 3.56 -6.29 1.79
CA PHE A 7 3.37 -5.51 0.58
C PHE A 7 2.02 -5.79 -0.05
N ARG A 8 1.54 -4.80 -0.78
CA ARG A 8 0.45 -5.00 -1.72
C ARG A 8 0.92 -4.54 -3.09
N VAL A 9 0.32 -5.09 -4.14
CA VAL A 9 0.74 -4.86 -5.50
C VAL A 9 -0.48 -4.53 -6.35
N TRP A 10 -0.41 -3.43 -7.09
CA TRP A 10 -1.43 -3.08 -8.06
C TRP A 10 -1.02 -3.66 -9.41
N HIS A 11 -1.83 -4.57 -9.94
CA HIS A 11 -1.60 -5.16 -11.26
C HIS A 11 -2.33 -4.33 -12.30
N LYS A 12 -1.57 -3.57 -13.10
CA LYS A 12 -2.13 -2.60 -14.03
C LYS A 12 -3.03 -3.21 -15.10
N PRO A 13 -2.63 -4.30 -15.78
CA PRO A 13 -3.49 -4.90 -16.82
C PRO A 13 -4.82 -5.39 -16.28
N GLU A 14 -4.84 -5.99 -15.09
CA GLU A 14 -6.05 -6.53 -14.49
C GLU A 14 -6.82 -5.49 -13.69
N LYS A 15 -6.18 -4.36 -13.34
CA LYS A 15 -6.74 -3.33 -12.46
C LYS A 15 -7.20 -3.91 -11.13
N LYS A 16 -6.32 -4.74 -10.53
CA LYS A 16 -6.59 -5.42 -9.26
C LYS A 16 -5.47 -5.21 -8.27
N MET A 17 -5.85 -5.11 -7.00
CA MET A 17 -4.91 -5.03 -5.88
C MET A 17 -4.72 -6.42 -5.28
N HIS A 18 -3.47 -6.84 -5.10
CA HIS A 18 -3.11 -8.12 -4.50
C HIS A 18 -2.21 -7.90 -3.29
N PHE A 19 -2.34 -8.74 -2.29
CA PHE A 19 -1.57 -8.63 -1.05
C PHE A 19 -0.61 -9.81 -0.95
N TYR A 20 0.68 -9.51 -0.73
CA TYR A 20 1.75 -10.50 -0.69
C TYR A 20 2.60 -10.36 0.56
N LEU A 21 3.12 -11.50 1.06
CA LEU A 21 4.05 -11.51 2.18
C LEU A 21 5.48 -11.24 1.72
N LYS A 22 5.78 -11.50 0.45
CA LYS A 22 7.13 -11.42 -0.07
C LYS A 22 7.13 -10.96 -1.51
N VAL A 23 8.04 -10.06 -1.83
CA VAL A 23 8.25 -9.59 -3.20
C VAL A 23 9.74 -9.74 -3.50
N LYS A 24 10.08 -10.49 -4.54
CA LYS A 24 11.47 -10.68 -4.97
C LYS A 24 11.69 -10.01 -6.31
N PHE A 25 12.71 -9.17 -6.38
CA PHE A 25 13.11 -8.52 -7.61
C PHE A 25 14.10 -9.42 -8.36
N GLY A 26 13.74 -9.79 -9.58
CA GLY A 26 14.60 -10.61 -10.43
C GLY A 26 15.72 -9.80 -11.09
N LYS A 27 16.58 -10.52 -11.80
CA LYS A 27 17.70 -9.88 -12.50
C LYS A 27 17.30 -9.12 -13.75
N SER A 28 16.06 -9.23 -14.18
CA SER A 28 15.58 -8.59 -15.39
C SER A 28 14.33 -7.77 -15.06
N THR A 29 13.38 -7.74 -15.97
CA THR A 29 12.16 -6.96 -15.84
C THR A 29 11.05 -7.67 -15.07
N ASN A 30 11.33 -8.82 -14.47
CA ASN A 30 10.32 -9.62 -13.81
C ASN A 30 10.43 -9.53 -12.28
N ILE A 31 9.29 -9.60 -11.62
CA ILE A 31 9.18 -9.63 -10.16
C ILE A 31 8.50 -10.94 -9.78
N THR A 32 9.05 -11.62 -8.79
CA THR A 32 8.43 -12.81 -8.22
C THR A 32 7.67 -12.44 -6.95
N LEU A 33 6.39 -12.74 -6.94
CA LEU A 33 5.49 -12.45 -5.82
C LEU A 33 5.23 -13.76 -5.07
N GLU A 34 5.46 -13.75 -3.76
CA GLU A 34 5.31 -14.94 -2.93
C GLU A 34 4.51 -14.60 -1.68
N GLY A 35 3.50 -15.40 -1.39
CA GLY A 35 2.71 -15.21 -0.19
C GLY A 35 1.25 -15.58 -0.38
N LYS A 36 0.45 -15.22 0.61
CA LYS A 36 -0.99 -15.47 0.59
C LYS A 36 -1.72 -14.26 0.05
N PHE A 37 -2.67 -14.50 -0.81
CA PHE A 37 -3.69 -13.50 -1.08
C PHE A 37 -4.52 -13.32 0.19
N LYS A 38 -5.03 -12.13 0.41
CA LYS A 38 -5.74 -11.78 1.62
C LYS A 38 -6.89 -12.74 1.96
N ASP A 39 -7.53 -13.30 0.93
CA ASP A 39 -8.71 -14.15 1.07
C ASP A 39 -8.46 -15.61 0.68
N VAL A 40 -7.21 -16.03 0.54
CA VAL A 40 -6.85 -17.38 0.09
C VAL A 40 -5.86 -17.99 1.06
N ASP A 41 -6.15 -19.22 1.51
CA ASP A 41 -5.30 -19.92 2.49
C ASP A 41 -4.01 -20.50 1.89
N GLN A 42 -3.86 -20.47 0.59
CA GLN A 42 -2.71 -21.07 -0.08
C GLN A 42 -1.63 -20.03 -0.37
N ILE A 43 -0.39 -20.45 -0.15
CA ILE A 43 0.77 -19.67 -0.56
C ILE A 43 0.95 -19.84 -2.06
N THR A 44 0.98 -18.74 -2.79
CA THR A 44 1.19 -18.77 -4.23
C THR A 44 2.48 -18.05 -4.59
N THR A 45 3.12 -18.54 -5.66
CA THR A 45 4.31 -17.89 -6.23
C THR A 45 3.97 -17.54 -7.67
N LYS A 46 4.15 -16.28 -8.02
CA LYS A 46 3.83 -15.80 -9.36
C LYS A 46 4.93 -14.87 -9.84
N THR A 47 5.39 -15.07 -11.05
CA THR A 47 6.38 -14.20 -11.69
C THR A 47 5.66 -13.36 -12.74
N VAL A 48 5.79 -12.04 -12.64
CA VAL A 48 5.12 -11.11 -13.56
C VAL A 48 6.07 -10.02 -14.02
N PRO A 49 5.83 -9.42 -15.19
CA PRO A 49 6.66 -8.32 -15.65
C PRO A 49 6.61 -7.14 -14.68
N ASN A 50 7.76 -6.54 -14.42
CA ASN A 50 7.90 -5.42 -13.51
C ASN A 50 7.06 -4.21 -13.95
N ASP A 51 6.99 -3.95 -15.26
CA ASP A 51 6.27 -2.79 -15.77
C ASP A 51 4.76 -2.85 -15.57
N ASP A 52 4.22 -4.04 -15.28
CA ASP A 52 2.79 -4.22 -15.03
C ASP A 52 2.40 -3.98 -13.59
N LEU A 53 3.36 -3.71 -12.72
CA LEU A 53 3.12 -3.67 -11.27
C LEU A 53 3.51 -2.34 -10.65
N GLU A 54 2.71 -1.93 -9.66
CA GLU A 54 3.09 -0.89 -8.71
C GLU A 54 3.10 -1.52 -7.32
N ILE A 55 4.26 -1.50 -6.67
CA ILE A 55 4.46 -2.15 -5.38
C ILE A 55 4.35 -1.11 -4.26
N MET A 56 3.57 -1.43 -3.25
CA MET A 56 3.34 -0.54 -2.10
C MET A 56 3.62 -1.29 -0.82
N GLN A 57 4.32 -0.64 0.10
CA GLN A 57 4.67 -1.23 1.39
C GLN A 57 3.67 -0.83 2.47
N PHE A 58 3.39 -1.76 3.37
CA PHE A 58 2.64 -1.50 4.59
C PHE A 58 3.45 -0.59 5.50
N THR A 59 2.82 0.49 6.00
CA THR A 59 3.51 1.45 6.88
C THR A 59 3.78 0.90 8.28
N GLY A 60 3.10 -0.16 8.68
CA GLY A 60 3.14 -0.67 10.04
C GLY A 60 2.07 -0.07 10.94
N LEU A 61 1.26 0.83 10.43
CA LEU A 61 0.26 1.55 11.20
C LEU A 61 -1.17 1.17 10.79
N LEU A 62 -2.09 1.29 11.75
CA LEU A 62 -3.51 1.08 11.50
C LEU A 62 -4.24 2.41 11.67
N ASP A 63 -5.29 2.63 10.88
CA ASP A 63 -6.10 3.83 11.01
C ASP A 63 -7.05 3.72 12.22
N LYS A 64 -7.90 4.73 12.41
CA LYS A 64 -8.82 4.76 13.54
C LYS A 64 -9.81 3.59 13.57
N ASN A 65 -10.03 2.94 12.43
CA ASN A 65 -10.94 1.81 12.28
C ASN A 65 -10.23 0.46 12.32
N GLY A 66 -8.91 0.45 12.54
CA GLY A 66 -8.12 -0.77 12.53
C GLY A 66 -7.72 -1.23 11.15
N LYS A 67 -7.91 -0.42 10.13
CA LYS A 67 -7.53 -0.75 8.76
C LYS A 67 -6.05 -0.45 8.54
N GLU A 68 -5.35 -1.34 7.86
CA GLU A 68 -3.94 -1.17 7.56
C GLU A 68 -3.70 0.01 6.63
N ILE A 69 -2.65 0.78 6.92
CA ILE A 69 -2.26 1.93 6.11
C ILE A 69 -1.07 1.55 5.25
N TYR A 70 -1.23 1.63 3.93
CA TYR A 70 -0.19 1.34 2.95
C TYR A 70 0.24 2.60 2.23
N GLU A 71 1.45 2.55 1.70
CA GLU A 71 1.91 3.53 0.71
C GLU A 71 0.88 3.61 -0.44
N GLY A 72 0.56 4.82 -0.88
CA GLY A 72 -0.44 5.03 -1.92
C GLY A 72 -1.88 5.15 -1.42
N ASP A 73 -2.11 4.93 -0.12
CA ASP A 73 -3.45 5.13 0.45
C ASP A 73 -3.83 6.59 0.48
N VAL A 74 -5.10 6.85 0.23
CA VAL A 74 -5.70 8.17 0.39
C VAL A 74 -6.39 8.19 1.75
N THR A 75 -6.06 9.16 2.57
CA THR A 75 -6.58 9.27 3.93
C THR A 75 -7.30 10.58 4.15
N ARG A 76 -8.26 10.55 5.07
CA ARG A 76 -8.97 11.73 5.55
C ARG A 76 -8.70 11.87 7.04
N CYS A 77 -8.14 13.00 7.44
CA CYS A 77 -7.61 13.18 8.78
C CYS A 77 -8.14 14.42 9.48
N GLY A 78 -8.42 14.26 10.78
CA GLY A 78 -8.74 15.37 11.68
C GLY A 78 -10.14 15.94 11.50
N GLN A 79 -10.42 16.99 12.26
CA GLN A 79 -11.72 17.67 12.22
C GLN A 79 -11.95 18.40 10.90
N GLU A 80 -10.88 18.87 10.29
CA GLU A 80 -10.97 19.56 9.00
C GLU A 80 -11.07 18.61 7.81
N GLU A 81 -11.04 17.31 8.08
CA GLU A 81 -11.13 16.26 7.08
C GLU A 81 -10.12 16.44 5.93
N LYS A 82 -8.87 16.71 6.28
CA LYS A 82 -7.81 16.85 5.29
C LYS A 82 -7.55 15.56 4.56
N ILE A 83 -7.55 15.65 3.24
CA ILE A 83 -7.29 14.51 2.36
C ILE A 83 -5.86 14.56 1.87
N GLY A 84 -5.15 13.43 1.97
CA GLY A 84 -3.78 13.33 1.53
C GLY A 84 -3.42 11.91 1.12
N VAL A 85 -2.27 11.77 0.51
CA VAL A 85 -1.74 10.49 0.04
C VAL A 85 -0.54 10.09 0.89
N VAL A 86 -0.50 8.82 1.30
CA VAL A 86 0.65 8.26 2.01
C VAL A 86 1.78 8.02 1.01
N GLU A 87 2.90 8.72 1.17
CA GLU A 87 4.04 8.64 0.27
C GLU A 87 5.33 8.31 1.02
N TRP A 88 6.23 7.61 0.33
CA TRP A 88 7.57 7.36 0.84
C TRP A 88 8.45 8.56 0.52
N HIS A 89 9.04 9.15 1.54
CA HIS A 89 9.94 10.29 1.39
C HIS A 89 11.39 9.83 1.55
N LYS A 90 12.07 9.68 0.44
CA LYS A 90 13.41 9.05 0.45
C LYS A 90 14.48 9.89 1.17
N GLU A 91 14.33 11.21 1.18
CA GLU A 91 15.28 12.08 1.87
C GLU A 91 15.28 11.88 3.38
N PHE A 92 14.11 11.57 3.94
CA PHE A 92 13.94 11.34 5.37
C PHE A 92 13.76 9.86 5.69
N ALA A 93 13.79 8.98 4.68
CA ALA A 93 13.60 7.54 4.84
C ALA A 93 12.35 7.22 5.67
N MET A 94 11.24 7.88 5.35
CA MET A 94 9.99 7.70 6.09
C MET A 94 8.77 7.92 5.20
N PHE A 95 7.65 7.34 5.61
CA PHE A 95 6.37 7.65 4.99
C PHE A 95 5.87 8.99 5.51
N THR A 96 5.23 9.77 4.65
CA THR A 96 4.69 11.08 5.00
C THR A 96 3.21 11.15 4.71
N ASN A 97 2.49 11.67 5.65
CA ASN A 97 1.07 12.02 5.61
C ASN A 97 0.64 12.28 7.05
N CYS A 98 -0.44 13.02 7.26
CA CYS A 98 -1.00 13.21 8.59
C CYS A 98 -1.40 11.88 9.25
N ALA A 99 -1.76 10.88 8.45
CA ALA A 99 -2.09 9.53 8.95
C ALA A 99 -0.88 8.83 9.58
N VAL A 100 0.33 9.15 9.14
CA VAL A 100 1.55 8.60 9.72
C VAL A 100 1.87 9.29 11.05
N ALA A 101 1.61 10.59 11.13
CA ALA A 101 1.84 11.34 12.35
C ALA A 101 0.84 10.98 13.45
N ASP A 102 -0.43 10.79 13.10
CA ASP A 102 -1.47 10.46 14.08
C ASP A 102 -2.52 9.55 13.43
N PRO A 103 -2.23 8.25 13.31
CA PRO A 103 -3.13 7.33 12.62
C PRO A 103 -4.49 7.18 13.31
N ASN A 104 -4.56 7.42 14.61
CA ASN A 104 -5.81 7.30 15.35
C ASN A 104 -6.84 8.37 15.00
N LYS A 105 -6.43 9.42 14.31
CA LYS A 105 -7.33 10.49 13.86
C LYS A 105 -7.65 10.42 12.39
N CYS A 106 -7.16 9.39 11.72
CA CYS A 106 -7.24 9.29 10.26
C CYS A 106 -7.96 8.03 9.82
N GLU A 107 -8.53 8.12 8.63
CA GLU A 107 -9.30 7.04 8.02
C GLU A 107 -8.81 6.82 6.59
N VAL A 108 -8.53 5.56 6.23
CA VAL A 108 -8.22 5.22 4.84
C VAL A 108 -9.53 5.20 4.06
N ILE A 109 -9.64 6.06 3.05
CA ILE A 109 -10.85 6.18 2.23
C ILE A 109 -10.69 5.58 0.84
N GLY A 110 -9.49 5.19 0.48
CA GLY A 110 -9.20 4.57 -0.81
C GLY A 110 -7.71 4.57 -1.09
N ASN A 111 -7.33 4.45 -2.34
CA ASN A 111 -5.94 4.54 -2.76
C ASN A 111 -5.86 5.17 -4.15
N ILE A 112 -4.65 5.57 -4.55
CA ILE A 112 -4.45 6.33 -5.78
C ILE A 112 -4.72 5.51 -7.06
N TYR A 113 -4.72 4.18 -6.96
CA TYR A 113 -4.94 3.31 -8.13
C TYR A 113 -6.40 2.95 -8.34
N GLU A 114 -7.09 2.58 -7.25
CA GLU A 114 -8.50 2.23 -7.33
C GLU A 114 -9.42 3.45 -7.29
N ASN A 115 -8.98 4.52 -6.65
CA ASN A 115 -9.81 5.70 -6.37
C ASN A 115 -9.12 7.01 -6.74
N PRO A 116 -8.64 7.17 -7.99
CA PRO A 116 -7.91 8.40 -8.37
C PRO A 116 -8.77 9.66 -8.28
N GLU A 117 -10.08 9.51 -8.32
CA GLU A 117 -11.00 10.65 -8.21
C GLU A 117 -10.94 11.34 -6.84
N LEU A 118 -10.45 10.67 -5.81
CA LEU A 118 -10.36 11.24 -4.47
C LEU A 118 -9.31 12.34 -4.37
N ILE A 119 -8.32 12.34 -5.26
CA ILE A 119 -7.21 13.31 -5.24
C ILE A 119 -7.24 14.30 -6.40
N LYS A 120 -8.29 14.27 -7.20
CA LYS A 120 -8.47 15.25 -8.27
C LYS A 120 -9.08 16.53 -7.73
N ASP A 121 -8.54 17.64 -8.19
CA ASP A 121 -9.10 18.96 -7.90
C ASP A 121 -10.35 19.23 -8.74
#